data_29edfce7718ac623121afc00c8505f0e
#
_entry.id   29edfce7718ac623121afc00c8505f0e
#
_cell.length_a   1.000
_cell.length_b   1.000
_cell.length_c   1.000
_cell.angle_alpha   90.00
_cell.angle_beta   90.00
_cell.angle_gamma   90.00
#
_symmetry.space_group_name_H-M   'P 1'
#
loop_
_entity.id
_entity.type
_entity.pdbx_description
1 polymer ?
#
loop_
_entity_poly.entity_id
_entity_poly.type
_entity_poly.pdbx_seq_one_letter_code
_entity_poly.pdbx_strand_id
1 'polypeptide(L)'
;MELAVELAQEAERHGDVPIGAVIARGEEVLATAGNERELRADPTAHAEILAIRAAAEALGGWRVPGTTLYVTLEPCAMCAGAIVLARIPSVVFGAPDPKAGAAGSVLDVLAEPALNHRPEVTGGVLEAECAALLRGFFAARRSGEGGIRTHEAG
;
A
#
# COMPACT_ATOMS: atom_id res chain seq x y z
N MET A 1 0.69 -5.69 10.64
CA MET A 1 -0.17 -4.56 10.25
C MET A 1 0.00 -3.32 11.14
N GLU A 2 0.23 -3.47 12.42
CA GLU A 2 0.39 -2.30 13.28
C GLU A 2 1.55 -1.40 12.84
N LEU A 3 2.65 -1.99 12.44
CA LEU A 3 3.78 -1.21 11.94
C LEU A 3 3.38 -0.45 10.66
N ALA A 4 2.59 -1.07 9.80
CA ALA A 4 2.13 -0.40 8.58
C ALA A 4 1.26 0.80 8.93
N VAL A 5 0.44 0.70 9.98
CA VAL A 5 -0.37 1.82 10.44
C VAL A 5 0.52 2.96 10.94
N GLU A 6 1.63 2.65 11.64
CA GLU A 6 2.55 3.69 12.09
C GLU A 6 3.19 4.40 10.91
N LEU A 7 3.54 3.64 9.88
CA LEU A 7 4.14 4.22 8.69
C LEU A 7 3.13 5.09 7.93
N ALA A 8 1.85 4.72 7.96
CA ALA A 8 0.81 5.54 7.37
C ALA A 8 0.69 6.88 8.12
N GLN A 9 0.76 6.84 9.44
CA GLN A 9 0.71 8.06 10.24
C GLN A 9 1.90 8.96 9.94
N GLU A 10 3.06 8.35 9.69
CA GLU A 10 4.23 9.12 9.38
C GLU A 10 4.08 9.78 8.01
N ALA A 11 3.51 9.10 7.03
CA ALA A 11 3.27 9.66 5.70
C ALA A 11 2.36 10.88 5.80
N GLU A 12 1.37 10.83 6.68
CA GLU A 12 0.47 11.95 6.84
C GLU A 12 1.21 13.18 7.36
N ARG A 13 2.26 13.01 8.15
CA ARG A 13 3.00 14.14 8.70
C ARG A 13 3.68 14.96 7.62
N HIS A 14 4.03 14.38 6.48
CA HIS A 14 4.61 15.17 5.41
C HIS A 14 3.61 15.42 4.27
N GLY A 15 2.32 15.28 4.57
CA GLY A 15 1.28 15.72 3.62
C GLY A 15 0.81 14.68 2.62
N ASP A 16 1.26 13.44 2.74
CA ASP A 16 0.81 12.38 1.84
C ASP A 16 -0.38 11.65 2.41
N VAL A 17 -1.17 11.02 1.56
CA VAL A 17 -2.28 10.17 1.98
C VAL A 17 -1.71 9.08 2.90
N PRO A 18 -2.29 8.85 4.08
CA PRO A 18 -1.72 7.94 5.08
C PRO A 18 -1.87 6.48 4.69
N ILE A 19 -0.91 5.99 3.96
CA ILE A 19 -0.81 4.60 3.56
C ILE A 19 0.60 4.11 3.93
N GLY A 20 0.67 2.98 4.59
CA GLY A 20 1.94 2.36 4.98
C GLY A 20 2.03 0.94 4.51
N ALA A 21 3.23 0.47 4.25
CA ALA A 21 3.49 -0.89 3.78
C ALA A 21 4.71 -1.49 4.46
N VAL A 22 4.62 -2.78 4.74
CA VAL A 22 5.70 -3.54 5.38
C VAL A 22 5.83 -4.85 4.63
N ILE A 23 7.04 -5.26 4.29
CA ILE A 23 7.29 -6.58 3.73
C ILE A 23 8.11 -7.35 4.75
N ALA A 24 7.61 -8.51 5.15
CA ALA A 24 8.25 -9.33 6.16
C ALA A 24 8.41 -10.77 5.68
N ARG A 25 9.44 -11.43 6.16
CA ARG A 25 9.66 -12.85 5.90
C ARG A 25 9.64 -13.49 7.29
N GLY A 26 8.54 -14.17 7.61
CA GLY A 26 8.33 -14.63 8.96
C GLY A 26 8.24 -13.44 9.90
N GLU A 27 9.08 -13.40 10.92
CA GLU A 27 9.08 -12.27 11.83
C GLU A 27 10.13 -11.23 11.47
N GLU A 28 10.87 -11.45 10.40
CA GLU A 28 11.91 -10.52 9.99
C GLU A 28 11.33 -9.46 9.06
N VAL A 29 11.42 -8.20 9.44
CA VAL A 29 10.95 -7.10 8.59
C VAL A 29 12.06 -6.79 7.58
N LEU A 30 11.77 -6.96 6.31
CA LEU A 30 12.75 -6.69 5.26
C LEU A 30 12.64 -5.26 4.72
N ALA A 31 11.46 -4.68 4.74
CA ALA A 31 11.28 -3.35 4.15
C ALA A 31 10.07 -2.67 4.75
N THR A 32 10.15 -1.36 4.91
CA THR A 32 9.04 -0.54 5.39
C THR A 32 8.97 0.71 4.52
N ALA A 33 7.78 1.22 4.29
CA ALA A 33 7.62 2.45 3.53
C ALA A 33 6.28 3.09 3.82
N GLY A 34 6.22 4.41 3.72
CA GLY A 34 4.97 5.14 3.69
C GLY A 34 4.81 5.77 2.31
N ASN A 35 3.61 6.19 2.00
CA ASN A 35 3.33 6.84 0.74
C ASN A 35 4.14 8.13 0.65
N GLU A 36 4.85 8.34 -0.46
CA GLU A 36 5.68 9.52 -0.65
C GLU A 36 5.40 10.19 -2.00
N ARG A 37 4.18 10.03 -2.52
CA ARG A 37 3.83 10.62 -3.82
C ARG A 37 4.04 12.13 -3.81
N GLU A 38 3.58 12.82 -2.75
CA GLU A 38 3.78 14.26 -2.66
C GLU A 38 5.21 14.60 -2.27
N LEU A 39 5.75 13.90 -1.30
CA LEU A 39 7.10 14.19 -0.83
C LEU A 39 8.13 14.11 -1.95
N ARG A 40 8.00 13.14 -2.83
CA ARG A 40 8.94 12.93 -3.91
C ARG A 40 8.49 13.53 -5.23
N ALA A 41 7.29 14.07 -5.29
CA ALA A 41 6.68 14.53 -6.55
C ALA A 41 6.76 13.40 -7.59
N ASP A 42 6.41 12.19 -7.17
CA ASP A 42 6.53 11.00 -8.00
C ASP A 42 5.20 10.25 -7.94
N PRO A 43 4.46 10.16 -9.05
CA PRO A 43 3.14 9.53 -9.04
C PRO A 43 3.18 8.04 -8.75
N THR A 44 4.35 7.40 -8.85
CA THR A 44 4.46 5.98 -8.58
C THR A 44 5.02 5.68 -7.19
N ALA A 45 5.32 6.70 -6.39
CA ALA A 45 5.93 6.48 -5.08
C ALA A 45 4.90 6.09 -4.02
N HIS A 46 4.10 5.06 -4.31
CA HIS A 46 3.17 4.48 -3.38
C HIS A 46 3.96 3.63 -2.38
N ALA A 47 3.43 3.50 -1.18
CA ALA A 47 4.09 2.75 -0.12
C ALA A 47 4.49 1.35 -0.59
N GLU A 48 3.61 0.67 -1.32
CA GLU A 48 3.88 -0.69 -1.78
C GLU A 48 5.05 -0.73 -2.74
N ILE A 49 5.13 0.23 -3.67
CA ILE A 49 6.22 0.26 -4.66
C ILE A 49 7.55 0.49 -3.94
N LEU A 50 7.57 1.42 -2.98
CA LEU A 50 8.79 1.72 -2.26
C LEU A 50 9.24 0.52 -1.41
N ALA A 51 8.28 -0.17 -0.79
CA ALA A 51 8.59 -1.35 0.01
C ALA A 51 9.10 -2.50 -0.86
N ILE A 52 8.50 -2.70 -2.03
CA ILE A 52 8.93 -3.77 -2.94
C ILE A 52 10.35 -3.50 -3.42
N ARG A 53 10.65 -2.25 -3.79
CA ARG A 53 12.01 -1.92 -4.23
C ARG A 53 13.02 -2.18 -3.11
N ALA A 54 12.71 -1.77 -1.89
CA ALA A 54 13.62 -1.96 -0.77
C ALA A 54 13.80 -3.44 -0.45
N ALA A 55 12.75 -4.23 -0.50
CA ALA A 55 12.84 -5.66 -0.22
C ALA A 55 13.66 -6.38 -1.29
N ALA A 56 13.44 -6.02 -2.56
CA ALA A 56 14.21 -6.63 -3.65
C ALA A 56 15.69 -6.31 -3.51
N GLU A 57 16.00 -5.07 -3.13
CA GLU A 57 17.40 -4.70 -2.93
C GLU A 57 17.99 -5.46 -1.76
N ALA A 58 17.26 -5.60 -0.67
CA ALA A 58 17.75 -6.33 0.49
C ALA A 58 17.98 -7.81 0.19
N LEU A 59 17.17 -8.40 -0.68
CA LEU A 59 17.31 -9.81 -1.04
C LEU A 59 18.27 -10.03 -2.20
N GLY A 60 18.68 -8.97 -2.87
CA GLY A 60 19.64 -9.09 -3.96
C GLY A 60 19.08 -9.56 -5.29
N GLY A 61 17.79 -9.43 -5.52
CA GLY A 61 17.18 -9.84 -6.77
C GLY A 61 15.80 -9.29 -6.91
N TRP A 62 15.19 -9.38 -8.08
CA TRP A 62 13.88 -8.81 -8.34
C TRP A 62 12.73 -9.63 -7.72
N ARG A 63 12.94 -10.91 -7.48
CA ARG A 63 11.92 -11.72 -6.84
C ARG A 63 11.97 -11.51 -5.34
N VAL A 64 10.82 -11.51 -4.71
CA VAL A 64 10.70 -11.29 -3.27
C VAL A 64 10.01 -12.53 -2.67
N PRO A 65 10.69 -13.69 -2.67
CA PRO A 65 10.05 -14.94 -2.26
C PRO A 65 9.90 -15.07 -0.76
N GLY A 66 8.96 -15.88 -0.34
CA GLY A 66 8.79 -16.23 1.06
C GLY A 66 8.32 -15.08 1.94
N THR A 67 7.69 -14.06 1.36
CA THR A 67 7.35 -12.86 2.11
C THR A 67 5.87 -12.63 2.17
N THR A 68 5.46 -11.74 3.06
CA THR A 68 4.11 -11.20 3.13
C THR A 68 4.20 -9.68 3.05
N LEU A 69 3.38 -9.09 2.20
CA LEU A 69 3.25 -7.64 2.13
C LEU A 69 2.03 -7.24 2.95
N TYR A 70 2.23 -6.36 3.92
CA TYR A 70 1.15 -5.79 4.71
C TYR A 70 0.98 -4.34 4.27
N VAL A 71 -0.22 -3.93 3.91
CA VAL A 71 -0.48 -2.57 3.47
C VAL A 71 -1.80 -2.09 4.06
N THR A 72 -1.88 -0.83 4.47
CA THR A 72 -3.05 -0.33 5.17
C THR A 72 -4.27 -0.13 4.28
N LEU A 73 -4.07 0.02 2.97
CA LEU A 73 -5.16 0.19 2.01
C LEU A 73 -5.01 -0.84 0.91
N GLU A 74 -6.12 -1.36 0.40
CA GLU A 74 -6.11 -2.31 -0.71
C GLU A 74 -5.25 -1.78 -1.87
N PRO A 75 -4.36 -2.58 -2.44
CA PRO A 75 -3.47 -2.12 -3.51
C PRO A 75 -4.24 -1.69 -4.76
N CYS A 76 -3.76 -0.65 -5.41
CA CYS A 76 -4.29 -0.22 -6.70
C CYS A 76 -3.74 -1.10 -7.82
N ALA A 77 -4.16 -0.84 -9.06
CA ALA A 77 -3.74 -1.65 -10.20
C ALA A 77 -2.23 -1.67 -10.39
N MET A 78 -1.56 -0.53 -10.23
CA MET A 78 -0.11 -0.45 -10.37
C MET A 78 0.58 -1.31 -9.32
N CYS A 79 0.17 -1.16 -8.06
CA CYS A 79 0.80 -1.89 -6.97
C CYS A 79 0.49 -3.38 -7.02
N ALA A 80 -0.74 -3.74 -7.40
CA ALA A 80 -1.10 -5.15 -7.57
C ALA A 80 -0.25 -5.78 -8.68
N GLY A 81 -0.05 -5.05 -9.77
CA GLY A 81 0.82 -5.51 -10.85
C GLY A 81 2.26 -5.71 -10.37
N ALA A 82 2.76 -4.79 -9.55
CA ALA A 82 4.11 -4.89 -9.01
C ALA A 82 4.25 -6.11 -8.08
N ILE A 83 3.22 -6.40 -7.29
CA ILE A 83 3.20 -7.57 -6.42
C ILE A 83 3.32 -8.85 -7.25
N VAL A 84 2.58 -8.92 -8.36
CA VAL A 84 2.64 -10.07 -9.26
C VAL A 84 4.03 -10.19 -9.87
N LEU A 85 4.59 -9.07 -10.33
CA LEU A 85 5.92 -9.10 -10.95
C LEU A 85 6.99 -9.52 -9.95
N ALA A 86 6.89 -9.10 -8.71
CA ALA A 86 7.87 -9.46 -7.68
C ALA A 86 7.64 -10.86 -7.10
N ARG A 87 6.54 -11.50 -7.46
CA ARG A 87 6.21 -12.86 -6.99
C ARG A 87 6.04 -12.93 -5.49
N ILE A 88 5.43 -11.91 -4.89
CA ILE A 88 5.17 -11.92 -3.44
C ILE A 88 4.06 -12.93 -3.17
N PRO A 89 4.27 -13.90 -2.30
CA PRO A 89 3.30 -14.98 -2.11
C PRO A 89 2.07 -14.64 -1.27
N SER A 90 2.14 -13.61 -0.44
CA SER A 90 1.03 -13.31 0.47
C SER A 90 0.85 -11.81 0.63
N VAL A 91 -0.39 -11.35 0.58
CA VAL A 91 -0.73 -9.94 0.72
C VAL A 91 -1.82 -9.81 1.79
N VAL A 92 -1.61 -8.92 2.75
CA VAL A 92 -2.59 -8.63 3.79
C VAL A 92 -2.88 -7.14 3.72
N PHE A 93 -4.13 -6.76 3.55
CA PHE A 93 -4.44 -5.33 3.52
C PHE A 93 -5.48 -4.97 4.57
N GLY A 94 -5.54 -3.69 4.93
CA GLY A 94 -6.47 -3.21 5.94
C GLY A 94 -7.80 -2.84 5.34
N ALA A 95 -7.95 -1.63 4.85
CA ALA A 95 -9.23 -1.14 4.34
C ALA A 95 -9.38 -1.41 2.86
N PRO A 96 -10.58 -1.79 2.39
CA PRO A 96 -10.82 -1.92 0.96
C PRO A 96 -10.89 -0.53 0.32
N ASP A 97 -10.59 -0.44 -0.95
CA ASP A 97 -10.63 0.81 -1.69
C ASP A 97 -11.71 0.70 -2.77
N PRO A 98 -12.90 1.23 -2.53
CA PRO A 98 -13.99 1.10 -3.50
C PRO A 98 -13.80 1.90 -4.77
N LYS A 99 -12.80 2.79 -4.82
CA LYS A 99 -12.59 3.58 -6.01
C LYS A 99 -11.48 3.05 -6.90
N ALA A 100 -10.43 2.51 -6.34
CA ALA A 100 -9.26 2.10 -7.11
C ALA A 100 -8.66 0.77 -6.70
N GLY A 101 -9.31 0.04 -5.80
CA GLY A 101 -8.77 -1.22 -5.31
C GLY A 101 -8.70 -2.29 -6.37
N ALA A 102 -7.58 -2.98 -6.45
CA ALA A 102 -7.36 -4.00 -7.46
C ALA A 102 -7.13 -5.39 -6.85
N ALA A 103 -7.56 -5.57 -5.61
CA ALA A 103 -7.54 -6.87 -4.96
C ALA A 103 -8.97 -7.29 -4.62
N GLY A 104 -9.91 -6.98 -5.50
CA GLY A 104 -11.27 -7.43 -5.40
C GLY A 104 -12.33 -6.33 -5.43
N SER A 105 -12.01 -5.09 -5.09
CA SER A 105 -13.03 -4.04 -4.99
C SER A 105 -13.47 -3.51 -6.36
N VAL A 106 -12.55 -3.13 -7.21
CA VAL A 106 -12.86 -2.62 -8.55
C VAL A 106 -12.31 -3.56 -9.60
N LEU A 107 -11.05 -3.94 -9.44
CA LEU A 107 -10.39 -4.92 -10.29
C LEU A 107 -9.90 -6.04 -9.39
N ASP A 108 -9.53 -7.15 -9.97
CA ASP A 108 -9.01 -8.27 -9.19
C ASP A 108 -7.73 -8.78 -9.83
N VAL A 109 -6.71 -7.94 -9.87
CA VAL A 109 -5.45 -8.24 -10.52
C VAL A 109 -4.74 -9.40 -9.81
N LEU A 110 -4.87 -9.46 -8.48
CA LEU A 110 -4.18 -10.49 -7.70
C LEU A 110 -4.81 -11.87 -7.86
N ALA A 111 -6.03 -11.95 -8.39
CA ALA A 111 -6.69 -13.21 -8.65
C ALA A 111 -6.85 -13.50 -10.14
N GLU A 112 -6.23 -12.67 -11.00
CA GLU A 112 -6.41 -12.81 -12.45
C GLU A 112 -5.77 -14.11 -12.96
N PRO A 113 -6.56 -15.04 -13.50
CA PRO A 113 -6.00 -16.34 -13.93
C PRO A 113 -5.05 -16.25 -15.12
N ALA A 114 -5.13 -15.18 -15.89
CA ALA A 114 -4.24 -15.02 -17.04
C ALA A 114 -2.82 -14.64 -16.63
N LEU A 115 -2.63 -14.16 -15.42
CA LEU A 115 -1.30 -13.82 -14.94
C LEU A 115 -0.64 -15.04 -14.34
N ASN A 116 0.69 -15.04 -14.30
CA ASN A 116 1.42 -16.25 -13.92
C ASN A 116 1.74 -16.34 -12.43
N HIS A 117 1.20 -15.47 -11.62
CA HIS A 117 1.40 -15.53 -10.16
C HIS A 117 0.16 -14.97 -9.48
N ARG A 118 -0.35 -15.67 -8.49
CA ARG A 118 -1.53 -15.24 -7.72
C ARG A 118 -1.22 -15.44 -6.26
N PRO A 119 -1.01 -14.35 -5.51
CA PRO A 119 -0.73 -14.47 -4.08
C PRO A 119 -1.98 -14.82 -3.29
N GLU A 120 -1.78 -15.25 -2.05
CA GLU A 120 -2.86 -15.43 -1.12
C GLU A 120 -3.21 -14.02 -0.62
N VAL A 121 -4.46 -13.66 -0.56
CA VAL A 121 -4.88 -12.30 -0.21
C VAL A 121 -5.82 -12.35 0.99
N THR A 122 -5.53 -11.54 2.01
CA THR A 122 -6.38 -11.42 3.19
C THR A 122 -6.67 -9.93 3.40
N GLY A 123 -7.93 -9.54 3.36
CA GLY A 123 -8.30 -8.15 3.60
C GLY A 123 -8.96 -7.97 4.95
N GLY A 124 -9.10 -6.74 5.39
CA GLY A 124 -9.85 -6.41 6.59
C GLY A 124 -9.06 -6.46 7.89
N VAL A 125 -7.74 -6.56 7.84
CA VAL A 125 -6.94 -6.63 9.05
C VAL A 125 -6.72 -5.21 9.56
N LEU A 126 -7.18 -4.93 10.77
CA LEU A 126 -7.21 -3.58 11.37
C LEU A 126 -7.95 -2.60 10.44
N GLU A 127 -9.01 -3.09 9.82
CA GLU A 127 -9.73 -2.31 8.82
C GLU A 127 -10.24 -1.00 9.38
N ALA A 128 -10.79 -1.00 10.57
CA ALA A 128 -11.37 0.21 11.15
C ALA A 128 -10.30 1.28 11.38
N GLU A 129 -9.13 0.89 11.89
CA GLU A 129 -8.05 1.82 12.13
C GLU A 129 -7.52 2.39 10.83
N CYS A 130 -7.35 1.54 9.83
CA CYS A 130 -6.84 1.98 8.53
C CYS A 130 -7.82 2.92 7.85
N ALA A 131 -9.11 2.59 7.89
CA ALA A 131 -10.13 3.44 7.29
C ALA A 131 -10.24 4.78 8.02
N ALA A 132 -10.09 4.78 9.34
CA ALA A 132 -10.18 6.00 10.12
C ALA A 132 -9.06 6.99 9.76
N LEU A 133 -7.85 6.50 9.50
CA LEU A 133 -6.76 7.36 9.10
C LEU A 133 -7.09 8.07 7.79
N LEU A 134 -7.63 7.34 6.84
CA LEU A 134 -7.98 7.92 5.54
C LEU A 134 -9.11 8.92 5.68
N ARG A 135 -10.15 8.59 6.44
CA ARG A 135 -11.27 9.50 6.63
C ARG A 135 -10.81 10.79 7.31
N GLY A 136 -9.95 10.68 8.32
CA GLY A 136 -9.43 11.84 9.01
C GLY A 136 -8.62 12.75 8.11
N PHE A 137 -7.78 12.16 7.27
CA PHE A 137 -6.94 12.92 6.36
C PHE A 137 -7.81 13.69 5.34
N PHE A 138 -8.77 13.02 4.72
CA PHE A 138 -9.60 13.67 3.71
C PHE A 138 -10.57 14.66 4.35
N ALA A 139 -11.04 14.40 5.56
CA ALA A 139 -11.91 15.35 6.25
C ALA A 139 -11.14 16.64 6.55
N ALA A 140 -9.89 16.53 6.99
CA ALA A 140 -9.08 17.72 7.26
C ALA A 140 -8.87 18.54 5.99
N ARG A 141 -8.66 17.88 4.87
CA ARG A 141 -8.47 18.63 3.64
C ARG A 141 -9.77 19.27 3.19
N ARG A 142 -10.91 18.61 3.37
CA ARG A 142 -12.15 19.23 2.96
C ARG A 142 -12.53 20.39 3.86
N SER A 143 -12.01 20.46 5.08
CA SER A 143 -12.40 21.54 5.93
C SER A 143 -11.58 22.80 5.68
N GLY A 144 -10.83 22.79 4.66
CA GLY A 144 -10.26 24.04 4.34
C GLY A 144 -8.85 24.25 4.56
N GLU A 145 -8.30 23.73 5.46
CA GLU A 145 -7.01 24.05 5.62
C GLU A 145 -6.36 23.63 4.49
N GLY A 146 -6.49 22.62 4.00
CA GLY A 146 -5.74 22.37 2.94
C GLY A 146 -6.45 22.49 1.75
N GLY A 147 -7.48 22.89 1.83
CA GLY A 147 -8.28 22.97 0.72
C GLY A 147 -7.79 23.43 -0.51
N ILE A 148 -6.82 23.83 -0.62
CA ILE A 148 -6.40 24.31 -1.76
C ILE A 148 -6.14 23.36 -2.73
N ARG A 149 -5.73 22.39 -2.64
CA ARG A 149 -5.30 21.64 -3.62
C ARG A 149 -6.12 20.78 -3.99
N THR A 150 -6.49 20.55 -4.44
CA THR A 150 -7.45 19.94 -4.86
C THR A 150 -7.22 18.85 -5.68
N HIS A 151 -6.77 18.77 -6.43
CA HIS A 151 -6.71 17.81 -7.34
C HIS A 151 -6.10 16.63 -6.87
N GLU A 152 -5.79 16.45 -6.09
CA GLU A 152 -5.13 15.46 -5.77
C GLU A 152 -5.69 14.36 -5.68
N ALA A 153 -6.26 14.23 -5.55
CA ALA A 153 -6.98 13.28 -5.47
C ALA A 153 -6.58 12.03 -5.71
N GLY A 154 -6.46 11.62 -5.82
CA GLY A 154 -6.25 10.50 -5.92
C GLY A 154 -6.38 9.33 -6.20
#